data_ed420dbd9858b7f2cecd722acb977d09
#
_entry.id   ed420dbd9858b7f2cecd722acb977d09
#
_cell.length_a   1.000
_cell.length_b   1.000
_cell.length_c   1.000
_cell.angle_alpha   90.00
_cell.angle_beta   90.00
_cell.angle_gamma   90.00
#
_symmetry.space_group_name_H-M   'P 1'
#
loop_
_entity.id
_entity.type
_entity.pdbx_description
1 polymer ?
#
loop_
_entity_poly.entity_id
_entity_poly.type
_entity_poly.pdbx_seq_one_letter_code
_entity_poly.pdbx_strand_id
1 'polypeptide(L)'
;GHPDTDAACRSLVAALGEAGWLRPTAAAEGERLDIRTLCLARETLARHDPLADFSFAMQGLGTGAISLFGTAPQRDWLARTRAGRAIAAFALTEPASGSDVAATATTAERSGNGWVLNGEKTWISNGGIADLYVLFARTGEAPGARGLSAFLLPADTPGLSVAERMETIAPHPLARLRLAEVRLPAHALIGGPGEGFKVAM
;
A
#
# COMPACT_ATOMS: atom_id res chain seq x y z
N GLY A 1 14.21 10.50 4.71
CA GLY A 1 13.34 10.70 5.87
C GLY A 1 14.16 10.70 7.13
N HIS A 2 13.79 11.53 8.08
CA HIS A 2 14.47 11.53 9.35
C HIS A 2 14.09 10.29 10.17
N PRO A 3 15.04 9.63 10.86
CA PRO A 3 14.73 8.51 11.76
C PRO A 3 13.62 8.86 12.76
N ASP A 4 13.58 10.08 13.22
CA ASP A 4 12.57 10.60 14.15
C ASP A 4 11.17 10.61 13.55
N THR A 5 11.02 10.94 12.25
CA THR A 5 9.72 10.91 11.53
C THR A 5 9.22 9.49 11.36
N ASP A 6 10.10 8.55 11.02
CA ASP A 6 9.76 7.14 10.90
C ASP A 6 9.28 6.56 12.24
N ALA A 7 10.01 6.85 13.32
CA ALA A 7 9.65 6.45 14.68
C ALA A 7 8.33 7.08 15.13
N ALA A 8 8.12 8.38 14.83
CA ALA A 8 6.88 9.09 15.15
C ALA A 8 5.67 8.45 14.41
N CYS A 9 5.79 8.16 13.11
CA CYS A 9 4.73 7.49 12.37
C CYS A 9 4.42 6.10 12.91
N ARG A 10 5.43 5.29 13.25
CA ARG A 10 5.21 3.98 13.87
C ARG A 10 4.46 4.10 15.21
N SER A 11 4.87 5.06 16.04
CA SER A 11 4.22 5.32 17.32
C SER A 11 2.78 5.80 17.17
N LEU A 12 2.52 6.68 16.19
CA LEU A 12 1.17 7.17 15.89
C LEU A 12 0.27 6.05 15.38
N VAL A 13 0.74 5.20 14.45
CA VAL A 13 -0.03 4.05 13.97
C VAL A 13 -0.38 3.11 15.13
N ALA A 14 0.57 2.80 16.01
CA ALA A 14 0.33 1.96 17.17
C ALA A 14 -0.71 2.58 18.11
N ALA A 15 -0.55 3.86 18.47
CA ALA A 15 -1.48 4.57 19.36
C ALA A 15 -2.88 4.70 18.75
N LEU A 16 -3.00 5.02 17.47
CA LEU A 16 -4.29 5.08 16.76
C LEU A 16 -4.96 3.70 16.70
N GLY A 17 -4.20 2.64 16.52
CA GLY A 17 -4.70 1.26 16.55
C GLY A 17 -5.20 0.86 17.92
N GLU A 18 -4.44 1.11 18.98
CA GLU A 18 -4.78 0.83 20.37
C GLU A 18 -6.05 1.59 20.80
N ALA A 19 -6.16 2.86 20.43
CA ALA A 19 -7.33 3.70 20.68
C ALA A 19 -8.54 3.35 19.79
N GLY A 20 -8.41 2.42 18.83
CA GLY A 20 -9.48 1.98 17.94
C GLY A 20 -9.77 2.93 16.76
N TRP A 21 -9.00 3.98 16.59
CA TRP A 21 -9.16 4.93 15.48
C TRP A 21 -8.94 4.31 14.10
N LEU A 22 -8.09 3.27 13.99
CA LEU A 22 -7.82 2.61 12.71
C LEU A 22 -8.92 1.63 12.26
N ARG A 23 -9.96 1.38 13.06
CA ARG A 23 -11.03 0.45 12.67
C ARG A 23 -11.71 0.83 11.35
N PRO A 24 -12.07 2.10 11.08
CA PRO A 24 -12.73 2.47 9.83
C PRO A 24 -11.80 2.48 8.61
N THR A 25 -10.46 2.37 8.77
CA THR A 25 -9.53 2.39 7.64
C THR A 25 -9.54 1.11 6.82
N ALA A 26 -10.07 0.01 7.37
CA ALA A 26 -10.16 -1.28 6.69
C ALA A 26 -11.49 -1.96 7.03
N ALA A 27 -12.19 -2.46 6.01
CA ALA A 27 -13.44 -3.19 6.19
C ALA A 27 -13.15 -4.68 6.44
N ALA A 28 -13.61 -5.20 7.57
CA ALA A 28 -13.62 -6.65 7.83
C ALA A 28 -14.66 -7.35 6.93
N GLU A 29 -14.70 -8.67 6.97
CA GLU A 29 -15.67 -9.43 6.19
C GLU A 29 -17.11 -9.04 6.56
N GLY A 30 -17.91 -8.72 5.55
CA GLY A 30 -19.29 -8.24 5.73
C GLY A 30 -19.44 -6.77 6.11
N GLU A 31 -18.34 -6.07 6.45
CA GLU A 31 -18.33 -4.64 6.70
C GLU A 31 -18.21 -3.83 5.39
N ARG A 32 -18.65 -2.56 5.43
CA ARG A 32 -18.45 -1.60 4.35
C ARG A 32 -17.56 -0.47 4.83
N LEU A 33 -16.73 0.06 3.94
CA LEU A 33 -15.98 1.30 4.22
C LEU A 33 -16.98 2.47 4.36
N ASP A 34 -16.95 3.12 5.50
CA ASP A 34 -17.73 4.33 5.75
C ASP A 34 -16.89 5.58 5.45
N ILE A 35 -17.04 6.09 4.24
CA ILE A 35 -16.28 7.24 3.75
C ILE A 35 -16.55 8.50 4.60
N ARG A 36 -17.75 8.66 5.15
CA ARG A 36 -18.06 9.80 6.02
C ARG A 36 -17.24 9.74 7.32
N THR A 37 -17.18 8.59 7.95
CA THR A 37 -16.35 8.36 9.14
C THR A 37 -14.88 8.61 8.84
N LEU A 38 -14.38 8.14 7.68
CA LEU A 38 -13.00 8.40 7.25
C LEU A 38 -12.72 9.90 7.10
N CYS A 39 -13.59 10.66 6.45
CA CYS A 39 -13.45 12.11 6.28
C CYS A 39 -13.44 12.85 7.62
N LEU A 40 -14.38 12.53 8.52
CA LEU A 40 -14.49 13.17 9.84
C LEU A 40 -13.26 12.84 10.72
N ALA A 41 -12.79 11.60 10.70
CA ALA A 41 -11.60 11.21 11.43
C ALA A 41 -10.37 11.97 10.93
N ARG A 42 -10.16 12.06 9.61
CA ARG A 42 -9.07 12.82 9.00
C ARG A 42 -9.13 14.30 9.35
N GLU A 43 -10.30 14.94 9.22
CA GLU A 43 -10.48 16.35 9.59
C GLU A 43 -10.14 16.58 11.07
N THR A 44 -10.55 15.68 11.94
CA THR A 44 -10.28 15.78 13.39
C THR A 44 -8.78 15.65 13.66
N LEU A 45 -8.14 14.60 13.10
CA LEU A 45 -6.71 14.36 13.31
C LEU A 45 -5.85 15.50 12.75
N ALA A 46 -6.14 15.98 11.54
CA ALA A 46 -5.40 17.05 10.90
C ALA A 46 -5.42 18.38 11.67
N ARG A 47 -6.48 18.66 12.42
CA ARG A 47 -6.57 19.85 13.29
C ARG A 47 -5.61 19.82 14.49
N HIS A 48 -5.22 18.61 14.92
CA HIS A 48 -4.39 18.41 16.09
C HIS A 48 -2.95 18.03 15.72
N ASP A 49 -2.77 17.11 14.80
CA ASP A 49 -1.48 16.62 14.36
C ASP A 49 -1.56 16.14 12.89
N PRO A 50 -0.95 16.89 11.93
CA PRO A 50 -0.94 16.50 10.52
C PRO A 50 -0.28 15.14 10.26
N LEU A 51 0.69 14.73 11.08
CA LEU A 51 1.35 13.43 10.95
C LEU A 51 0.44 12.29 11.41
N ALA A 52 -0.44 12.53 12.39
CA ALA A 52 -1.46 11.58 12.79
C ALA A 52 -2.52 11.41 11.69
N ASP A 53 -2.96 12.49 11.02
CA ASP A 53 -3.83 12.37 9.84
C ASP A 53 -3.15 11.59 8.71
N PHE A 54 -1.88 11.90 8.41
CA PHE A 54 -1.11 11.16 7.42
C PHE A 54 -1.05 9.66 7.77
N SER A 55 -0.69 9.33 9.01
CA SER A 55 -0.58 7.94 9.47
C SER A 55 -1.92 7.20 9.33
N PHE A 56 -3.02 7.83 9.71
CA PHE A 56 -4.38 7.30 9.56
C PHE A 56 -4.76 7.09 8.08
N ALA A 57 -4.56 8.12 7.24
CA ALA A 57 -4.93 8.11 5.84
C ALA A 57 -4.18 7.02 5.06
N MET A 58 -2.88 6.85 5.33
CA MET A 58 -2.05 5.86 4.64
C MET A 58 -2.41 4.43 5.02
N GLN A 59 -2.87 4.18 6.25
CA GLN A 59 -3.44 2.88 6.60
C GLN A 59 -4.66 2.56 5.75
N GLY A 60 -5.59 3.52 5.59
CA GLY A 60 -6.77 3.36 4.74
C GLY A 60 -6.43 3.13 3.26
N LEU A 61 -5.51 3.92 2.72
CA LEU A 61 -5.06 3.78 1.33
C LEU A 61 -4.39 2.43 1.08
N GLY A 62 -3.47 2.01 1.97
CA GLY A 62 -2.74 0.76 1.84
C GLY A 62 -3.58 -0.50 2.07
N THR A 63 -4.76 -0.39 2.71
CA THR A 63 -5.64 -1.54 3.01
C THR A 63 -6.92 -1.57 2.16
N GLY A 64 -7.26 -0.47 1.47
CA GLY A 64 -8.50 -0.35 0.70
C GLY A 64 -8.66 -1.45 -0.34
N ALA A 65 -7.62 -1.74 -1.11
CA ALA A 65 -7.61 -2.82 -2.10
C ALA A 65 -7.90 -4.19 -1.47
N ILE A 66 -7.29 -4.48 -0.33
CA ILE A 66 -7.50 -5.76 0.38
C ILE A 66 -8.91 -5.82 0.96
N SER A 67 -9.43 -4.70 1.49
CA SER A 67 -10.79 -4.61 2.04
C SER A 67 -11.86 -4.91 0.99
N LEU A 68 -11.65 -4.44 -0.25
CA LEU A 68 -12.64 -4.54 -1.33
C LEU A 68 -12.48 -5.81 -2.18
N PHE A 69 -11.25 -6.25 -2.42
CA PHE A 69 -10.94 -7.30 -3.40
C PHE A 69 -10.12 -8.46 -2.83
N GLY A 70 -9.66 -8.36 -1.58
CA GLY A 70 -8.79 -9.35 -0.97
C GLY A 70 -9.52 -10.67 -0.66
N THR A 71 -8.79 -11.79 -0.79
CA THR A 71 -9.20 -13.12 -0.36
C THR A 71 -9.13 -13.26 1.17
N ALA A 72 -9.75 -14.30 1.75
CA ALA A 72 -9.73 -14.52 3.19
C ALA A 72 -8.30 -14.53 3.78
N PRO A 73 -7.29 -15.24 3.21
CA PRO A 73 -5.92 -15.17 3.74
C PRO A 73 -5.28 -13.78 3.64
N GLN A 74 -5.59 -13.00 2.61
CA GLN A 74 -5.08 -11.63 2.47
C GLN A 74 -5.69 -10.69 3.51
N ARG A 75 -6.94 -10.93 3.91
CA ARG A 75 -7.66 -10.14 4.93
C ARG A 75 -7.08 -10.27 6.35
N ASP A 76 -6.23 -11.26 6.62
CA ASP A 76 -5.51 -11.36 7.89
C ASP A 76 -4.65 -10.11 8.17
N TRP A 77 -4.16 -9.46 7.11
CA TRP A 77 -3.46 -8.19 7.23
C TRP A 77 -4.34 -7.06 7.76
N LEU A 78 -5.64 -7.06 7.44
CA LEU A 78 -6.59 -6.04 7.90
C LEU A 78 -6.73 -6.04 9.43
N ALA A 79 -6.72 -7.21 10.06
CA ALA A 79 -6.76 -7.31 11.51
C ALA A 79 -5.50 -6.70 12.17
N ARG A 80 -4.33 -6.92 11.55
CA ARG A 80 -3.05 -6.38 12.04
C ARG A 80 -2.98 -4.86 11.85
N THR A 81 -3.39 -4.35 10.68
CA THR A 81 -3.37 -2.91 10.37
C THR A 81 -4.39 -2.14 11.20
N ARG A 82 -5.60 -2.65 11.39
CA ARG A 82 -6.63 -2.06 12.28
C ARG A 82 -6.18 -1.96 13.73
N ALA A 83 -5.37 -2.92 14.18
CA ALA A 83 -4.82 -2.94 15.53
C ALA A 83 -3.52 -2.10 15.68
N GLY A 84 -3.07 -1.43 14.62
CA GLY A 84 -1.81 -0.66 14.63
C GLY A 84 -0.55 -1.53 14.72
N ARG A 85 -0.65 -2.84 14.47
CA ARG A 85 0.46 -3.81 14.54
C ARG A 85 1.14 -4.06 13.20
N ALA A 86 0.64 -3.46 12.12
CA ALA A 86 1.26 -3.46 10.81
C ALA A 86 0.99 -2.14 10.11
N ILE A 87 1.96 -1.66 9.37
CA ILE A 87 1.89 -0.45 8.54
C ILE A 87 1.71 -0.85 7.10
N ALA A 88 0.69 -0.29 6.45
CA ALA A 88 0.39 -0.52 5.05
C ALA A 88 0.92 0.63 4.16
N ALA A 89 1.26 0.28 2.92
CA ALA A 89 1.63 1.24 1.89
C ALA A 89 0.97 0.89 0.54
N PHE A 90 0.81 1.92 -0.30
CA PHE A 90 0.23 1.82 -1.64
C PHE A 90 1.30 2.19 -2.67
N ALA A 91 1.73 1.22 -3.49
CA ALA A 91 2.85 1.35 -4.39
C ALA A 91 2.39 1.32 -5.86
N LEU A 92 1.87 2.46 -6.35
CA LEU A 92 1.37 2.62 -7.71
C LEU A 92 2.36 3.40 -8.59
N THR A 93 2.75 4.60 -8.15
CA THR A 93 3.52 5.59 -8.93
C THR A 93 4.92 5.11 -9.27
N GLU A 94 5.37 5.46 -10.48
CA GLU A 94 6.72 5.18 -10.99
C GLU A 94 7.40 6.47 -11.48
N PRO A 95 8.73 6.47 -11.69
CA PRO A 95 9.43 7.66 -12.18
C PRO A 95 8.85 8.24 -13.48
N ALA A 96 8.37 7.39 -14.38
CA ALA A 96 7.78 7.77 -15.67
C ALA A 96 6.24 7.65 -15.73
N SER A 97 5.58 7.24 -14.64
CA SER A 97 4.14 6.97 -14.60
C SER A 97 3.53 7.46 -13.28
N GLY A 98 2.95 8.64 -13.30
CA GLY A 98 2.19 9.23 -12.19
C GLY A 98 0.71 9.28 -12.54
N SER A 99 0.24 10.41 -13.11
CA SER A 99 -1.17 10.56 -13.50
C SER A 99 -1.58 9.61 -14.62
N ASP A 100 -0.68 9.28 -15.53
CA ASP A 100 -0.90 8.22 -16.51
C ASP A 100 -0.53 6.85 -15.94
N VAL A 101 -1.42 6.26 -15.18
CA VAL A 101 -1.26 4.92 -14.60
C VAL A 101 -1.12 3.83 -15.68
N ALA A 102 -1.66 4.08 -16.88
CA ALA A 102 -1.55 3.14 -17.99
C ALA A 102 -0.10 2.99 -18.51
N ALA A 103 0.77 3.95 -18.21
CA ALA A 103 2.19 3.92 -18.57
C ALA A 103 3.07 3.14 -17.56
N THR A 104 2.48 2.49 -16.56
CA THR A 104 3.22 1.64 -15.60
C THR A 104 4.13 0.66 -16.33
N ALA A 105 5.43 0.66 -15.99
CA ALA A 105 6.47 -0.15 -16.58
C ALA A 105 6.94 -1.33 -15.69
N THR A 106 6.71 -1.28 -14.37
CA THR A 106 6.96 -2.41 -13.47
C THR A 106 6.23 -3.64 -14.00
N THR A 107 6.93 -4.75 -14.17
CA THR A 107 6.38 -6.01 -14.70
C THR A 107 6.11 -7.03 -13.61
N ALA A 108 5.15 -7.91 -13.86
CA ALA A 108 4.92 -9.13 -13.09
C ALA A 108 4.68 -10.27 -14.08
N GLU A 109 5.69 -11.15 -14.19
CA GLU A 109 5.66 -12.28 -15.12
C GLU A 109 5.30 -13.57 -14.39
N ARG A 110 4.53 -14.44 -15.04
CA ARG A 110 4.24 -15.77 -14.51
C ARG A 110 5.50 -16.61 -14.42
N SER A 111 5.74 -17.23 -13.26
CA SER A 111 6.86 -18.14 -13.03
C SER A 111 6.44 -19.32 -12.16
N GLY A 112 6.29 -20.47 -12.75
CA GLY A 112 5.71 -21.64 -12.08
C GLY A 112 4.30 -21.35 -11.54
N ASN A 113 4.10 -21.61 -10.26
CA ASN A 113 2.82 -21.30 -9.59
C ASN A 113 2.84 -19.93 -8.88
N GLY A 114 3.51 -18.93 -9.46
CA GLY A 114 3.62 -17.62 -8.85
C GLY A 114 3.96 -16.52 -9.86
N TRP A 115 4.60 -15.48 -9.36
CA TRP A 115 4.93 -14.27 -10.10
C TRP A 115 6.36 -13.84 -9.78
N VAL A 116 7.03 -13.24 -10.76
CA VAL A 116 8.31 -12.55 -10.61
C VAL A 116 8.10 -11.09 -11.00
N LEU A 117 8.41 -10.18 -10.07
CA LEU A 117 8.22 -8.75 -10.26
C LEU A 117 9.56 -8.05 -10.41
N ASN A 118 9.64 -7.15 -11.41
CA ASN A 118 10.80 -6.32 -11.68
C ASN A 118 10.37 -4.88 -11.97
N GLY A 119 11.07 -3.89 -11.42
CA GLY A 119 10.80 -2.48 -11.66
C GLY A 119 11.13 -1.56 -10.50
N GLU A 120 10.57 -0.35 -10.56
CA GLU A 120 10.76 0.67 -9.53
C GLU A 120 9.43 1.37 -9.23
N LYS A 121 9.22 1.72 -7.97
CA LYS A 121 8.12 2.57 -7.50
C LYS A 121 8.68 3.79 -6.81
N THR A 122 8.08 4.96 -7.00
CA THR A 122 8.55 6.20 -6.41
C THR A 122 7.42 6.95 -5.71
N TRP A 123 7.78 7.87 -4.83
CA TRP A 123 6.82 8.64 -4.02
C TRP A 123 5.90 7.74 -3.18
N ILE A 124 6.47 6.65 -2.67
CA ILE A 124 5.69 5.69 -1.88
C ILE A 124 5.67 6.12 -0.43
N SER A 125 4.52 6.62 -0.01
CA SER A 125 4.25 6.95 1.39
C SER A 125 4.33 5.69 2.25
N ASN A 126 4.87 5.80 3.45
CA ASN A 126 5.28 4.69 4.30
C ASN A 126 6.37 3.78 3.70
N GLY A 127 6.94 4.14 2.54
CA GLY A 127 8.07 3.41 1.97
C GLY A 127 9.24 3.35 2.94
N GLY A 128 9.77 2.16 3.19
CA GLY A 128 10.86 1.90 4.14
C GLY A 128 10.43 1.73 5.59
N ILE A 129 9.15 1.95 5.93
CA ILE A 129 8.59 1.63 7.24
C ILE A 129 7.38 0.68 7.17
N ALA A 130 6.82 0.45 6.00
CA ALA A 130 5.68 -0.44 5.83
C ALA A 130 6.05 -1.90 6.09
N ASP A 131 5.08 -2.67 6.59
CA ASP A 131 5.14 -4.13 6.74
C ASP A 131 4.56 -4.85 5.52
N LEU A 132 3.66 -4.16 4.79
CA LEU A 132 3.09 -4.64 3.53
C LEU A 132 2.90 -3.50 2.53
N TYR A 133 2.97 -3.86 1.26
CA TYR A 133 2.65 -2.98 0.13
C TYR A 133 1.52 -3.59 -0.69
N VAL A 134 0.53 -2.77 -1.06
CA VAL A 134 -0.32 -3.06 -2.22
C VAL A 134 0.39 -2.47 -3.43
N LEU A 135 0.91 -3.33 -4.29
CA LEU A 135 1.77 -2.98 -5.41
C LEU A 135 1.09 -3.29 -6.74
N PHE A 136 1.24 -2.40 -7.71
CA PHE A 136 0.66 -2.54 -9.04
C PHE A 136 1.76 -2.78 -10.07
N ALA A 137 1.56 -3.79 -10.93
CA ALA A 137 2.51 -4.17 -11.97
C ALA A 137 1.79 -4.62 -13.23
N ARG A 138 2.48 -4.56 -14.34
CA ARG A 138 1.98 -5.02 -15.65
C ARG A 138 2.12 -6.53 -15.76
N THR A 139 0.98 -7.18 -15.96
CA THR A 139 0.87 -8.64 -16.22
C THR A 139 0.57 -8.96 -17.68
N GLY A 140 0.19 -7.94 -18.47
CA GLY A 140 0.17 -8.03 -19.94
C GLY A 140 -1.08 -8.64 -20.56
N GLU A 141 -2.18 -8.80 -19.82
CA GLU A 141 -3.45 -9.35 -20.32
C GLU A 141 -4.04 -8.51 -21.47
N ALA A 142 -3.80 -7.19 -21.43
CA ALA A 142 -4.23 -6.25 -22.46
C ALA A 142 -3.35 -4.99 -22.45
N PRO A 143 -3.37 -4.16 -23.51
CA PRO A 143 -2.71 -2.86 -23.53
C PRO A 143 -3.27 -1.89 -22.49
N GLY A 144 -2.42 -0.94 -22.07
CA GLY A 144 -2.79 0.16 -21.17
C GLY A 144 -3.20 -0.31 -19.78
N ALA A 145 -4.17 0.36 -19.19
CA ALA A 145 -4.61 0.10 -17.81
C ALA A 145 -5.20 -1.30 -17.58
N ARG A 146 -5.73 -1.94 -18.63
CA ARG A 146 -6.30 -3.30 -18.56
C ARG A 146 -5.24 -4.41 -18.49
N GLY A 147 -3.97 -4.09 -18.65
CA GLY A 147 -2.86 -5.03 -18.46
C GLY A 147 -2.19 -4.89 -17.09
N LEU A 148 -2.81 -4.19 -16.15
CA LEU A 148 -2.30 -4.01 -14.79
C LEU A 148 -2.98 -4.95 -13.81
N SER A 149 -2.19 -5.47 -12.87
CA SER A 149 -2.67 -6.29 -11.74
C SER A 149 -2.17 -5.72 -10.42
N ALA A 150 -2.86 -6.05 -9.34
CA ALA A 150 -2.52 -5.64 -7.98
C ALA A 150 -2.00 -6.83 -7.17
N PHE A 151 -0.98 -6.60 -6.36
CA PHE A 151 -0.32 -7.64 -5.57
C PHE A 151 -0.18 -7.20 -4.11
N LEU A 152 -0.41 -8.13 -3.20
CA LEU A 152 0.00 -8.01 -1.81
C LEU A 152 1.46 -8.43 -1.70
N LEU A 153 2.33 -7.50 -1.28
CA LEU A 153 3.77 -7.70 -1.17
C LEU A 153 4.21 -7.43 0.28
N PRO A 154 4.57 -8.45 1.08
CA PRO A 154 5.20 -8.27 2.37
C PRO A 154 6.56 -7.55 2.24
N ALA A 155 6.88 -6.69 3.20
CA ALA A 155 8.08 -5.85 3.12
C ALA A 155 9.40 -6.62 3.23
N ASP A 156 9.37 -7.80 3.85
CA ASP A 156 10.51 -8.70 4.01
C ASP A 156 10.75 -9.62 2.81
N THR A 157 9.97 -9.46 1.72
CA THR A 157 10.13 -10.29 0.53
C THR A 157 11.50 -10.06 -0.13
N PRO A 158 12.27 -11.12 -0.37
CA PRO A 158 13.57 -11.01 -1.04
C PRO A 158 13.46 -10.32 -2.41
N GLY A 159 14.41 -9.44 -2.72
CA GLY A 159 14.42 -8.65 -3.95
C GLY A 159 13.72 -7.30 -3.85
N LEU A 160 12.92 -7.03 -2.81
CA LEU A 160 12.43 -5.70 -2.49
C LEU A 160 13.48 -4.93 -1.69
N SER A 161 13.73 -3.69 -2.08
CA SER A 161 14.63 -2.80 -1.35
C SER A 161 14.19 -1.33 -1.44
N VAL A 162 14.60 -0.55 -0.45
CA VAL A 162 14.48 0.92 -0.48
C VAL A 162 15.68 1.46 -1.27
N ALA A 163 15.42 1.97 -2.47
CA ALA A 163 16.45 2.55 -3.33
C ALA A 163 16.85 3.96 -2.87
N GLU A 164 15.89 4.72 -2.35
CA GLU A 164 16.09 6.10 -1.92
C GLU A 164 15.04 6.50 -0.88
N ARG A 165 15.48 7.23 0.14
CA ARG A 165 14.58 7.94 1.06
C ARG A 165 14.38 9.35 0.53
N MET A 166 13.13 9.78 0.45
CA MET A 166 12.77 11.07 -0.13
C MET A 166 12.31 12.04 0.95
N GLU A 167 12.61 13.31 0.78
CA GLU A 167 12.21 14.37 1.71
C GLU A 167 11.26 15.35 1.04
N THR A 168 10.33 15.86 1.81
CA THR A 168 9.38 16.89 1.41
C THR A 168 9.28 17.97 2.48
N ILE A 169 8.68 19.12 2.13
CA ILE A 169 8.45 20.22 3.08
C ILE A 169 7.47 19.83 4.21
N ALA A 170 6.65 18.79 3.99
CA ALA A 170 5.82 18.15 5.01
C ALA A 170 6.43 16.78 5.33
N PRO A 171 7.36 16.67 6.31
CA PRO A 171 8.12 15.46 6.55
C PRO A 171 7.21 14.29 6.92
N HIS A 172 7.33 13.19 6.17
CA HIS A 172 6.68 11.92 6.42
C HIS A 172 7.51 10.79 5.78
N PRO A 173 7.34 9.55 6.19
CA PRO A 173 8.04 8.43 5.57
C PRO A 173 7.69 8.32 4.09
N LEU A 174 8.69 8.48 3.22
CA LEU A 174 8.54 8.49 1.77
C LEU A 174 9.77 7.88 1.11
N ALA A 175 9.56 6.99 0.14
CA ALA A 175 10.68 6.30 -0.50
C ALA A 175 10.45 5.98 -1.98
N ARG A 176 11.57 5.74 -2.68
CA ARG A 176 11.65 4.97 -3.90
C ARG A 176 11.96 3.52 -3.54
N LEU A 177 11.23 2.61 -4.14
CA LEU A 177 11.39 1.16 -3.98
C LEU A 177 11.95 0.56 -5.26
N ARG A 178 12.84 -0.42 -5.12
CA ARG A 178 13.33 -1.24 -6.22
C ARG A 178 12.89 -2.68 -6.04
N LEU A 179 12.40 -3.26 -7.13
CA LEU A 179 12.06 -4.68 -7.23
C LEU A 179 13.05 -5.35 -8.20
N ALA A 180 13.78 -6.35 -7.71
CA ALA A 180 14.75 -7.11 -8.47
C ALA A 180 14.46 -8.60 -8.23
N GLU A 181 13.82 -9.26 -9.20
CA GLU A 181 13.42 -10.68 -9.11
C GLU A 181 12.56 -10.99 -7.87
N VAL A 182 11.67 -10.09 -7.49
CA VAL A 182 10.75 -10.29 -6.35
C VAL A 182 9.79 -11.42 -6.68
N ARG A 183 9.87 -12.52 -5.92
CA ARG A 183 9.05 -13.71 -6.14
C ARG A 183 7.85 -13.73 -5.21
N LEU A 184 6.65 -13.78 -5.79
CA LEU A 184 5.40 -13.86 -5.06
C LEU A 184 4.64 -15.14 -5.41
N PRO A 185 3.95 -15.75 -4.44
CA PRO A 185 3.05 -16.88 -4.70
C PRO A 185 1.81 -16.42 -5.49
N ALA A 186 1.11 -17.35 -6.12
CA ALA A 186 -0.09 -17.03 -6.91
C ALA A 186 -1.17 -16.28 -6.09
N HIS A 187 -1.30 -16.62 -4.81
CA HIS A 187 -2.28 -16.01 -3.91
C HIS A 187 -1.93 -14.58 -3.45
N ALA A 188 -0.77 -14.05 -3.86
CA ALA A 188 -0.44 -12.65 -3.65
C ALA A 188 -1.24 -11.68 -4.55
N LEU A 189 -1.82 -12.19 -5.65
CA LEU A 189 -2.67 -11.41 -6.55
C LEU A 189 -3.95 -10.96 -5.82
N ILE A 190 -4.26 -9.67 -5.88
CA ILE A 190 -5.48 -9.07 -5.32
C ILE A 190 -6.48 -8.88 -6.47
N GLY A 191 -7.67 -9.45 -6.34
CA GLY A 191 -8.63 -9.50 -7.45
C GLY A 191 -8.20 -10.48 -8.55
N GLY A 192 -8.53 -10.17 -9.80
CA GLY A 192 -8.15 -10.95 -10.99
C GLY A 192 -6.98 -10.35 -11.76
N PRO A 193 -6.32 -11.16 -12.64
CA PRO A 193 -5.33 -10.64 -13.59
C PRO A 193 -5.94 -9.56 -14.48
N GLY A 194 -5.22 -8.45 -14.72
CA GLY A 194 -5.71 -7.32 -15.52
C GLY A 194 -6.73 -6.41 -14.82
N GLU A 195 -7.13 -6.70 -13.58
CA GLU A 195 -8.06 -5.87 -12.81
C GLU A 195 -7.37 -4.79 -11.95
N GLY A 196 -6.06 -4.63 -12.04
CA GLY A 196 -5.29 -3.73 -11.17
C GLY A 196 -5.78 -2.28 -11.22
N PHE A 197 -6.17 -1.77 -12.38
CA PHE A 197 -6.72 -0.41 -12.48
C PHE A 197 -8.04 -0.26 -11.69
N LYS A 198 -8.93 -1.25 -11.78
CA LYS A 198 -10.18 -1.27 -11.00
C LYS A 198 -9.91 -1.36 -9.49
N VAL A 199 -8.86 -2.08 -9.11
CA VAL A 199 -8.43 -2.21 -7.71
C VAL A 199 -7.82 -0.91 -7.19
N ALA A 200 -7.18 -0.11 -8.05
CA ALA A 200 -6.53 1.16 -7.70
C ALA A 200 -7.52 2.33 -7.56
N MET A 201 -8.64 2.31 -8.32
CA MET A 201 -9.64 3.39 -8.42
C MET A 201 -10.91 3.07 -7.63
#